data_ce73f0976480058e19b2bfa04bd63797
#
_entry.id   ce73f0976480058e19b2bfa04bd63797
#
_cell.length_a   1.000
_cell.length_b   1.000
_cell.length_c   1.000
_cell.angle_alpha   90.00
_cell.angle_beta   90.00
_cell.angle_gamma   90.00
#
_symmetry.space_group_name_H-M   'P 1'
#
loop_
_entity.id
_entity.type
_entity.pdbx_description
1 polymer ?
#
loop_
_entity_poly.entity_id
_entity_poly.type
_entity_poly.pdbx_seq_one_letter_code
_entity_poly.pdbx_strand_id
1 'polypeptide(L)'
;MNTNDEKIQWHPAFDAALQIEFGDEAKYLEFDPEHLISKKPMQIDVLVKNEKHVKLRKNIGRIFRQYNIIEYKSPEDDLDIDDFYKTYAYACLYKSETETVDLIPADELTITFVCYHYPRNMLRKLEQDRKFSVEQQDSGIYYLVGDAIPIQLVIVPKLSKEHNYWLNNLRNDLKAGSEIKNFIESYSKNKNSKLYQALADAVMRANWEK
;
A
#
# COMPACT_ATOMS: atom_id res chain seq x y z
N MET A 1 -29.51 23.00 3.28
CA MET A 1 -29.26 21.59 2.96
C MET A 1 -27.78 21.37 3.26
N ASN A 2 -27.49 20.79 4.41
CA ASN A 2 -26.10 20.41 4.72
C ASN A 2 -25.86 19.06 4.04
N THR A 3 -25.21 19.08 2.90
CA THR A 3 -24.58 17.88 2.36
C THR A 3 -23.36 17.62 3.26
N ASN A 4 -23.47 16.65 4.17
CA ASN A 4 -22.32 16.04 4.77
C ASN A 4 -21.58 15.35 3.61
N ASP A 5 -20.58 16.01 3.04
CA ASP A 5 -19.55 15.36 2.23
C ASP A 5 -18.78 14.42 3.16
N GLU A 6 -19.29 13.20 3.34
CA GLU A 6 -18.53 12.16 4.03
C GLU A 6 -17.28 11.88 3.20
N LYS A 7 -16.14 12.32 3.72
CA LYS A 7 -14.83 12.10 3.10
C LYS A 7 -14.67 10.61 2.79
N ILE A 8 -14.26 10.28 1.57
CA ILE A 8 -14.04 8.90 1.12
C ILE A 8 -13.03 8.23 2.06
N GLN A 9 -13.37 7.03 2.52
CA GLN A 9 -12.53 6.23 3.40
C GLN A 9 -11.57 5.37 2.53
N TRP A 10 -10.46 5.97 2.14
CA TRP A 10 -9.47 5.32 1.27
C TRP A 10 -8.70 4.19 1.96
N HIS A 11 -8.36 4.32 3.24
CA HIS A 11 -7.55 3.33 3.95
C HIS A 11 -8.25 1.97 4.09
N PRO A 12 -9.52 1.87 4.52
CA PRO A 12 -10.25 0.60 4.51
C PRO A 12 -10.39 -0.01 3.11
N ALA A 13 -10.57 0.82 2.08
CA ALA A 13 -10.64 0.33 0.70
C ALA A 13 -9.27 -0.16 0.21
N PHE A 14 -8.20 0.50 0.60
CA PHE A 14 -6.84 0.08 0.31
C PHE A 14 -6.52 -1.27 0.97
N ASP A 15 -6.80 -1.44 2.27
CA ASP A 15 -6.61 -2.70 2.97
C ASP A 15 -7.36 -3.84 2.27
N ALA A 16 -8.63 -3.63 1.94
CA ALA A 16 -9.43 -4.59 1.20
C ALA A 16 -8.82 -4.91 -0.18
N ALA A 17 -8.36 -3.90 -0.91
CA ALA A 17 -7.73 -4.09 -2.22
C ALA A 17 -6.43 -4.91 -2.10
N LEU A 18 -5.63 -4.64 -1.08
CA LEU A 18 -4.38 -5.36 -0.82
C LEU A 18 -4.64 -6.84 -0.55
N GLN A 19 -5.60 -7.16 0.33
CA GLN A 19 -5.99 -8.55 0.62
C GLN A 19 -6.52 -9.28 -0.62
N ILE A 20 -7.31 -8.61 -1.45
CA ILE A 20 -7.81 -9.14 -2.72
C ILE A 20 -6.65 -9.43 -3.70
N GLU A 21 -5.67 -8.53 -3.80
CA GLU A 21 -4.53 -8.68 -4.71
C GLU A 21 -3.66 -9.88 -4.37
N PHE A 22 -3.50 -10.21 -3.08
CA PHE A 22 -2.79 -11.43 -2.66
C PHE A 22 -3.58 -12.72 -2.92
N GLY A 23 -4.91 -12.65 -3.03
CA GLY A 23 -5.76 -13.79 -3.36
C GLY A 23 -5.49 -14.99 -2.46
N ASP A 24 -5.15 -16.15 -3.04
CA ASP A 24 -4.86 -17.38 -2.27
C ASP A 24 -3.61 -17.26 -1.38
N GLU A 25 -2.74 -16.31 -1.61
CA GLU A 25 -1.54 -16.09 -0.77
C GLU A 25 -1.87 -15.32 0.50
N ALA A 26 -3.02 -14.61 0.58
CA ALA A 26 -3.47 -13.88 1.77
C ALA A 26 -3.59 -14.78 3.01
N LYS A 27 -3.85 -16.08 2.85
CA LYS A 27 -3.92 -17.06 3.96
C LYS A 27 -2.59 -17.27 4.70
N TYR A 28 -1.45 -16.81 4.15
CA TYR A 28 -0.13 -16.85 4.77
C TYR A 28 0.24 -15.53 5.45
N LEU A 29 -0.62 -14.51 5.33
CA LEU A 29 -0.38 -13.15 5.77
C LEU A 29 -1.40 -12.77 6.85
N GLU A 30 -0.95 -11.98 7.82
CA GLU A 30 -1.82 -11.28 8.77
C GLU A 30 -1.86 -9.82 8.38
N PHE A 31 -3.07 -9.29 8.13
CA PHE A 31 -3.30 -7.89 7.81
C PHE A 31 -3.82 -7.18 9.05
N ASP A 32 -3.13 -6.14 9.48
CA ASP A 32 -3.47 -5.33 10.65
C ASP A 32 -3.54 -3.85 10.23
N PRO A 33 -4.72 -3.41 9.76
CA PRO A 33 -4.91 -2.04 9.30
C PRO A 33 -4.87 -1.06 10.47
N GLU A 34 -4.35 0.15 10.22
CA GLU A 34 -4.24 1.24 11.20
C GLU A 34 -3.53 0.83 12.51
N HIS A 35 -2.55 -0.04 12.39
CA HIS A 35 -1.80 -0.57 13.53
C HIS A 35 -1.18 0.54 14.40
N LEU A 36 -1.51 0.52 15.70
CA LEU A 36 -0.98 1.47 16.67
C LEU A 36 0.42 1.07 17.13
N ILE A 37 1.43 1.90 16.88
CA ILE A 37 2.82 1.64 17.29
C ILE A 37 3.20 2.25 18.64
N SER A 38 2.36 3.08 19.23
CA SER A 38 2.59 3.63 20.56
C SER A 38 1.29 4.02 21.27
N LYS A 39 1.39 4.37 22.58
CA LYS A 39 0.25 4.91 23.38
C LYS A 39 -0.25 6.28 22.88
N LYS A 40 0.56 7.03 22.13
CA LYS A 40 0.12 8.20 21.36
C LYS A 40 -0.26 7.69 19.96
N PRO A 41 -1.25 8.29 19.29
CA PRO A 41 -1.77 7.78 18.02
C PRO A 41 -0.75 7.99 16.86
N MET A 42 0.36 7.26 16.92
CA MET A 42 1.21 7.01 15.78
C MET A 42 0.76 5.69 15.18
N GLN A 43 0.33 5.73 13.92
CA GLN A 43 -0.27 4.58 13.25
C GLN A 43 0.50 4.25 11.99
N ILE A 44 0.70 2.97 11.74
CA ILE A 44 1.08 2.41 10.44
C ILE A 44 -0.24 2.14 9.70
N ASP A 45 -0.35 2.53 8.43
CA ASP A 45 -1.58 2.32 7.67
C ASP A 45 -1.92 0.82 7.56
N VAL A 46 -0.94 0.00 7.17
CA VAL A 46 -1.08 -1.47 7.20
C VAL A 46 0.23 -2.10 7.61
N LEU A 47 0.17 -3.01 8.57
CA LEU A 47 1.25 -3.93 8.92
C LEU A 47 0.89 -5.33 8.41
N VAL A 48 1.73 -5.89 7.54
CA VAL A 48 1.56 -7.26 7.03
C VAL A 48 2.62 -8.17 7.63
N LYS A 49 2.21 -9.22 8.32
CA LYS A 49 3.11 -10.22 8.92
C LYS A 49 3.11 -11.50 8.09
N ASN A 50 4.30 -11.94 7.70
CA ASN A 50 4.54 -13.20 7.01
C ASN A 50 5.22 -14.18 7.98
N GLU A 51 4.48 -14.63 8.98
CA GLU A 51 5.00 -15.46 10.07
C GLU A 51 5.58 -16.82 9.62
N LYS A 52 5.14 -17.31 8.48
CA LYS A 52 5.61 -18.60 7.92
C LYS A 52 6.80 -18.42 6.97
N HIS A 53 7.30 -17.20 6.80
CA HIS A 53 8.39 -16.86 5.86
C HIS A 53 8.16 -17.44 4.44
N VAL A 54 6.91 -17.41 3.98
CA VAL A 54 6.54 -17.92 2.66
C VAL A 54 7.07 -16.96 1.59
N LYS A 55 7.73 -17.50 0.58
CA LYS A 55 8.12 -16.71 -0.59
C LYS A 55 6.89 -16.45 -1.45
N LEU A 56 6.43 -15.18 -1.46
CA LEU A 56 5.24 -14.79 -2.20
C LEU A 56 5.53 -14.69 -3.70
N ARG A 57 4.59 -15.15 -4.52
CA ARG A 57 4.66 -15.08 -5.98
C ARG A 57 4.08 -13.78 -6.52
N LYS A 58 3.14 -13.17 -5.79
CA LYS A 58 2.56 -11.87 -6.13
C LYS A 58 3.66 -10.82 -6.24
N ASN A 59 3.70 -10.06 -7.34
CA ASN A 59 4.79 -9.15 -7.64
C ASN A 59 5.01 -8.07 -6.58
N ILE A 60 3.95 -7.49 -6.02
CA ILE A 60 4.02 -6.51 -4.92
C ILE A 60 4.52 -7.13 -3.60
N GLY A 61 4.41 -8.44 -3.44
CA GLY A 61 4.85 -9.17 -2.26
C GLY A 61 6.26 -9.77 -2.36
N ARG A 62 6.93 -9.68 -3.51
CA ARG A 62 8.28 -10.29 -3.69
C ARG A 62 9.34 -9.74 -2.76
N ILE A 63 9.23 -8.46 -2.37
CA ILE A 63 10.13 -7.81 -1.43
C ILE A 63 9.86 -8.22 0.01
N PHE A 64 8.67 -8.69 0.33
CA PHE A 64 8.21 -8.90 1.69
C PHE A 64 9.12 -9.85 2.48
N ARG A 65 9.31 -9.50 3.76
CA ARG A 65 9.99 -10.27 4.79
C ARG A 65 8.98 -10.64 5.88
N GLN A 66 9.44 -10.89 7.09
CA GLN A 66 8.54 -11.23 8.20
C GLN A 66 7.61 -10.08 8.55
N TYR A 67 8.09 -8.83 8.57
CA TYR A 67 7.30 -7.65 8.94
C TYR A 67 7.33 -6.61 7.83
N ASN A 68 6.16 -6.22 7.33
CA ASN A 68 6.06 -5.39 6.15
C ASN A 68 5.16 -4.19 6.45
N ILE A 69 5.77 -3.01 6.51
CA ILE A 69 5.10 -1.74 6.82
C ILE A 69 4.67 -1.11 5.51
N ILE A 70 3.40 -0.78 5.39
CA ILE A 70 2.83 -0.21 4.17
C ILE A 70 2.21 1.14 4.51
N GLU A 71 2.63 2.18 3.82
CA GLU A 71 2.07 3.53 3.84
C GLU A 71 1.33 3.78 2.53
N TYR A 72 0.10 4.27 2.62
CA TYR A 72 -0.75 4.57 1.47
C TYR A 72 -1.03 6.07 1.37
N LYS A 73 -0.93 6.60 0.15
CA LYS A 73 -1.36 7.96 -0.19
C LYS A 73 -2.50 7.90 -1.20
N SER A 74 -3.60 8.54 -0.85
CA SER A 74 -4.78 8.64 -1.71
C SER A 74 -4.50 9.37 -3.03
N PRO A 75 -5.38 9.28 -4.02
CA PRO A 75 -5.21 10.04 -5.27
C PRO A 75 -5.17 11.56 -5.10
N GLU A 76 -5.66 12.09 -3.98
CA GLU A 76 -5.66 13.51 -3.63
C GLU A 76 -4.39 13.95 -2.89
N ASP A 77 -3.56 12.99 -2.44
CA ASP A 77 -2.38 13.26 -1.62
C ASP A 77 -1.09 12.95 -2.40
N ASP A 78 -0.06 13.75 -2.17
CA ASP A 78 1.28 13.50 -2.68
C ASP A 78 2.14 12.82 -1.61
N LEU A 79 2.98 11.88 -2.05
CA LEU A 79 4.01 11.28 -1.20
C LEU A 79 5.24 12.18 -1.21
N ASP A 80 5.63 12.68 -0.04
CA ASP A 80 6.76 13.58 0.11
C ASP A 80 7.90 13.02 0.97
N ILE A 81 8.94 13.83 1.17
CA ILE A 81 10.13 13.42 1.92
C ILE A 81 9.85 13.27 3.43
N ASP A 82 8.93 14.05 3.96
CA ASP A 82 8.57 13.98 5.37
C ASP A 82 7.74 12.72 5.65
N ASP A 83 6.88 12.31 4.71
CA ASP A 83 6.19 11.02 4.75
C ASP A 83 7.17 9.84 4.73
N PHE A 84 8.21 9.92 3.90
CA PHE A 84 9.27 8.92 3.88
C PHE A 84 9.90 8.78 5.26
N TYR A 85 10.36 9.89 5.85
CA TYR A 85 11.01 9.86 7.15
C TYR A 85 10.07 9.44 8.28
N LYS A 86 8.80 9.85 8.23
CA LYS A 86 7.77 9.41 9.17
C LYS A 86 7.59 7.90 9.14
N THR A 87 7.38 7.32 7.95
CA THR A 87 7.19 5.88 7.80
C THR A 87 8.46 5.10 8.16
N TYR A 88 9.62 5.63 7.80
CA TYR A 88 10.91 5.05 8.18
C TYR A 88 11.11 5.06 9.71
N ALA A 89 10.71 6.16 10.38
CA ALA A 89 10.73 6.23 11.84
C ALA A 89 9.76 5.20 12.47
N TYR A 90 8.59 4.98 11.87
CA TYR A 90 7.66 3.94 12.33
C TYR A 90 8.26 2.54 12.20
N ALA A 91 9.00 2.25 11.13
CA ALA A 91 9.73 0.99 10.99
C ALA A 91 10.79 0.83 12.08
N CYS A 92 11.55 1.89 12.38
CA CYS A 92 12.52 1.89 13.44
C CYS A 92 11.89 1.69 14.84
N LEU A 93 10.77 2.37 15.11
CA LEU A 93 10.03 2.21 16.36
C LEU A 93 9.47 0.80 16.48
N TYR A 94 8.84 0.26 15.44
CA TYR A 94 8.34 -1.11 15.45
C TYR A 94 9.44 -2.13 15.74
N LYS A 95 10.62 -1.95 15.13
CA LYS A 95 11.79 -2.77 15.40
C LYS A 95 12.25 -2.69 16.86
N SER A 96 12.27 -1.48 17.44
CA SER A 96 12.87 -1.21 18.74
C SER A 96 11.94 -1.46 19.93
N GLU A 97 10.62 -1.39 19.74
CA GLU A 97 9.61 -1.62 20.78
C GLU A 97 9.32 -3.11 20.98
N THR A 98 10.35 -3.90 21.25
CA THR A 98 10.27 -5.36 21.48
C THR A 98 10.79 -5.71 22.88
N GLU A 99 10.37 -6.87 23.42
CA GLU A 99 10.74 -7.31 24.76
C GLU A 99 12.23 -7.63 24.92
N THR A 100 12.90 -8.00 23.84
CA THR A 100 14.33 -8.35 23.84
C THR A 100 15.07 -7.56 22.77
N VAL A 101 16.35 -7.26 23.06
CA VAL A 101 17.21 -6.53 22.13
C VAL A 101 17.34 -7.31 20.81
N ASP A 102 17.14 -6.61 19.69
CA ASP A 102 17.27 -7.11 18.32
C ASP A 102 16.38 -8.35 17.98
N LEU A 103 15.23 -8.45 18.64
CA LEU A 103 14.23 -9.50 18.37
C LEU A 103 13.77 -9.47 16.91
N ILE A 104 13.68 -8.27 16.33
CA ILE A 104 13.35 -8.05 14.93
C ILE A 104 14.62 -7.54 14.21
N PRO A 105 15.33 -8.38 13.45
CA PRO A 105 16.45 -7.92 12.62
C PRO A 105 15.99 -6.92 11.54
N ALA A 106 16.85 -5.97 11.17
CA ALA A 106 16.48 -4.94 10.20
C ALA A 106 16.15 -5.51 8.81
N ASP A 107 16.80 -6.60 8.42
CA ASP A 107 16.57 -7.31 7.15
C ASP A 107 15.29 -8.16 7.12
N GLU A 108 14.64 -8.33 8.28
CA GLU A 108 13.29 -8.92 8.38
C GLU A 108 12.16 -7.90 8.32
N LEU A 109 12.49 -6.61 8.17
CA LEU A 109 11.55 -5.53 7.90
C LEU A 109 11.55 -5.15 6.42
N THR A 110 10.41 -4.66 5.94
CA THR A 110 10.33 -3.93 4.67
C THR A 110 9.43 -2.70 4.81
N ILE A 111 9.64 -1.72 3.95
CA ILE A 111 8.76 -0.56 3.82
C ILE A 111 8.20 -0.53 2.39
N THR A 112 6.90 -0.39 2.25
CA THR A 112 6.24 -0.20 0.96
C THR A 112 5.42 1.09 0.96
N PHE A 113 5.75 2.00 0.05
CA PHE A 113 4.94 3.17 -0.22
C PHE A 113 4.03 2.88 -1.39
N VAL A 114 2.73 3.06 -1.22
CA VAL A 114 1.72 2.92 -2.28
C VAL A 114 1.10 4.29 -2.53
N CYS A 115 1.20 4.82 -3.74
CA CYS A 115 0.69 6.14 -4.06
C CYS A 115 0.21 6.25 -5.50
N TYR A 116 -0.56 7.29 -5.78
CA TYR A 116 -1.06 7.57 -7.12
C TYR A 116 -0.02 8.31 -7.97
N HIS A 117 0.57 9.37 -7.44
CA HIS A 117 1.55 10.20 -8.13
C HIS A 117 2.98 9.69 -7.95
N TYR A 118 3.78 9.75 -9.02
CA TYR A 118 5.21 9.39 -8.93
C TYR A 118 5.97 10.49 -8.16
N PRO A 119 6.58 10.21 -6.99
CA PRO A 119 7.09 11.21 -6.06
C PRO A 119 8.50 11.72 -6.45
N ARG A 120 8.62 12.40 -7.58
CA ARG A 120 9.91 12.86 -8.15
C ARG A 120 10.77 13.66 -7.18
N ASN A 121 10.15 14.56 -6.42
CA ASN A 121 10.87 15.44 -5.49
C ASN A 121 11.44 14.63 -4.30
N MET A 122 10.68 13.72 -3.74
CA MET A 122 11.12 12.80 -2.69
C MET A 122 12.30 11.96 -3.18
N LEU A 123 12.17 11.31 -4.33
CA LEU A 123 13.20 10.42 -4.88
C LEU A 123 14.50 11.18 -5.17
N ARG A 124 14.42 12.38 -5.75
CA ARG A 124 15.59 13.24 -5.97
C ARG A 124 16.28 13.59 -4.66
N LYS A 125 15.54 13.93 -3.60
CA LYS A 125 16.11 14.20 -2.28
C LYS A 125 16.77 12.97 -1.68
N LEU A 126 16.14 11.79 -1.76
CA LEU A 126 16.71 10.53 -1.28
C LEU A 126 18.00 10.16 -2.02
N GLU A 127 18.05 10.39 -3.33
CA GLU A 127 19.27 10.22 -4.12
C GLU A 127 20.39 11.16 -3.65
N GLN A 128 20.07 12.44 -3.45
CA GLN A 128 21.05 13.46 -3.03
C GLN A 128 21.54 13.24 -1.61
N ASP A 129 20.63 13.04 -0.66
CA ASP A 129 20.91 13.06 0.77
C ASP A 129 21.35 11.69 1.31
N ARG A 130 20.78 10.59 0.76
CA ARG A 130 21.00 9.22 1.24
C ARG A 130 21.61 8.28 0.18
N LYS A 131 21.90 8.77 -1.01
CA LYS A 131 22.49 7.99 -2.11
C LYS A 131 21.63 6.79 -2.55
N PHE A 132 20.32 6.87 -2.36
CA PHE A 132 19.43 5.85 -2.90
C PHE A 132 19.46 5.83 -4.43
N SER A 133 19.36 4.64 -5.00
CA SER A 133 19.01 4.46 -6.41
C SER A 133 17.61 3.90 -6.55
N VAL A 134 16.97 4.16 -7.69
CA VAL A 134 15.62 3.69 -8.00
C VAL A 134 15.70 2.64 -9.10
N GLU A 135 15.29 1.42 -8.81
CA GLU A 135 15.30 0.29 -9.74
C GLU A 135 13.88 -0.17 -10.03
N GLN A 136 13.47 -0.13 -11.31
CA GLN A 136 12.18 -0.66 -11.71
C GLN A 136 12.20 -2.19 -11.71
N GLN A 137 11.30 -2.82 -10.96
CA GLN A 137 11.17 -4.27 -10.84
C GLN A 137 10.05 -4.85 -11.71
N ASP A 138 8.97 -4.06 -11.89
CA ASP A 138 7.80 -4.44 -12.69
C ASP A 138 7.05 -3.16 -13.08
N SER A 139 5.98 -3.28 -13.85
CA SER A 139 5.10 -2.16 -14.20
C SER A 139 4.52 -1.52 -12.93
N GLY A 140 4.89 -0.28 -12.66
CA GLY A 140 4.45 0.48 -11.47
C GLY A 140 5.12 0.08 -10.16
N ILE A 141 6.11 -0.82 -10.16
CA ILE A 141 6.82 -1.29 -8.96
C ILE A 141 8.31 -0.95 -9.07
N TYR A 142 8.83 -0.26 -8.05
CA TYR A 142 10.21 0.21 -7.98
C TYR A 142 10.81 -0.14 -6.62
N TYR A 143 12.09 -0.52 -6.59
CA TYR A 143 12.85 -0.65 -5.36
C TYR A 143 13.75 0.58 -5.15
N LEU A 144 13.78 1.06 -3.91
CA LEU A 144 14.71 2.10 -3.47
C LEU A 144 15.89 1.41 -2.82
N VAL A 145 17.00 1.32 -3.54
CA VAL A 145 18.19 0.59 -3.11
C VAL A 145 19.18 1.54 -2.46
N GLY A 146 19.77 1.13 -1.34
CA GLY A 146 20.76 1.92 -0.61
C GLY A 146 20.53 1.96 0.90
N ASP A 147 19.58 1.15 1.43
CA ASP A 147 19.29 1.05 2.86
C ASP A 147 19.36 -0.40 3.35
N ALA A 148 19.52 -0.57 4.68
CA ALA A 148 19.48 -1.87 5.33
C ALA A 148 18.06 -2.47 5.35
N ILE A 149 17.04 -1.61 5.42
CA ILE A 149 15.63 -2.01 5.31
C ILE A 149 15.25 -1.96 3.83
N PRO A 150 14.83 -3.07 3.21
CA PRO A 150 14.35 -3.06 1.82
C PRO A 150 13.12 -2.17 1.65
N ILE A 151 13.14 -1.28 0.65
CA ILE A 151 12.08 -0.29 0.42
C ILE A 151 11.51 -0.44 -0.97
N GLN A 152 10.18 -0.45 -1.08
CA GLN A 152 9.42 -0.53 -2.33
C GLN A 152 8.54 0.70 -2.50
N LEU A 153 8.41 1.15 -3.75
CA LEU A 153 7.47 2.16 -4.19
C LEU A 153 6.53 1.54 -5.24
N VAL A 154 5.22 1.64 -4.99
CA VAL A 154 4.16 1.14 -5.88
C VAL A 154 3.35 2.33 -6.39
N ILE A 155 3.29 2.50 -7.71
CA ILE A 155 2.54 3.57 -8.38
C ILE A 155 1.26 2.98 -8.95
N VAL A 156 0.15 3.21 -8.27
CA VAL A 156 -1.15 2.59 -8.54
C VAL A 156 -1.58 2.64 -10.01
N PRO A 157 -1.64 3.81 -10.69
CA PRO A 157 -2.10 3.87 -12.08
C PRO A 157 -1.13 3.21 -13.09
N LYS A 158 0.11 2.93 -12.68
CA LYS A 158 1.11 2.27 -13.52
C LYS A 158 1.16 0.75 -13.35
N LEU A 159 0.45 0.20 -12.38
CA LEU A 159 0.39 -1.24 -12.16
C LEU A 159 -0.21 -1.97 -13.37
N SER A 160 0.29 -3.18 -13.64
CA SER A 160 -0.29 -4.06 -14.65
C SER A 160 -1.70 -4.47 -14.24
N LYS A 161 -2.71 -4.24 -15.10
CA LYS A 161 -4.09 -4.71 -14.87
C LYS A 161 -4.19 -6.23 -14.88
N GLU A 162 -3.29 -6.93 -15.55
CA GLU A 162 -3.25 -8.39 -15.56
C GLU A 162 -2.87 -8.95 -14.19
N HIS A 163 -1.89 -8.32 -13.54
CA HIS A 163 -1.36 -8.81 -12.27
C HIS A 163 -1.92 -8.10 -11.04
N ASN A 164 -2.35 -6.83 -11.16
CA ASN A 164 -2.74 -5.98 -10.02
C ASN A 164 -4.07 -5.25 -10.28
N TYR A 165 -5.07 -5.96 -10.78
CA TYR A 165 -6.34 -5.37 -11.23
C TYR A 165 -7.00 -4.51 -10.14
N TRP A 166 -7.12 -5.03 -8.93
CA TRP A 166 -7.86 -4.36 -7.87
C TRP A 166 -7.14 -3.12 -7.35
N LEU A 167 -5.82 -3.19 -7.12
CA LEU A 167 -5.03 -2.01 -6.76
C LEU A 167 -4.96 -0.99 -7.90
N ASN A 168 -4.81 -1.44 -9.16
CA ASN A 168 -4.80 -0.52 -10.31
C ASN A 168 -6.10 0.29 -10.43
N ASN A 169 -7.22 -0.25 -9.94
CA ASN A 169 -8.51 0.46 -9.97
C ASN A 169 -8.77 1.30 -8.70
N LEU A 170 -7.91 1.28 -7.69
CA LEU A 170 -8.02 2.13 -6.49
C LEU A 170 -7.60 3.57 -6.82
N ARG A 171 -8.44 4.28 -7.59
CA ARG A 171 -8.17 5.61 -8.12
C ARG A 171 -9.46 6.36 -8.47
N ASN A 172 -9.36 7.67 -8.66
CA ASN A 172 -10.49 8.57 -8.87
C ASN A 172 -10.65 9.06 -10.33
N ASP A 173 -9.92 8.46 -11.29
CA ASP A 173 -9.90 8.88 -12.70
C ASP A 173 -10.28 7.75 -13.67
N LEU A 174 -11.11 6.80 -13.22
CA LEU A 174 -11.60 5.73 -14.08
C LEU A 174 -12.45 6.30 -15.22
N LYS A 175 -12.20 5.83 -16.43
CA LYS A 175 -12.96 6.24 -17.62
C LYS A 175 -14.38 5.76 -17.52
N ALA A 176 -15.34 6.71 -17.61
CA ALA A 176 -16.77 6.41 -17.68
C ALA A 176 -17.05 5.47 -18.87
N GLY A 177 -17.97 4.54 -18.67
CA GLY A 177 -18.36 3.55 -19.68
C GLY A 177 -17.45 2.30 -19.71
N SER A 178 -16.18 2.42 -20.02
CA SER A 178 -15.32 1.24 -20.22
C SER A 178 -14.71 0.70 -18.91
N GLU A 179 -13.97 1.53 -18.17
CA GLU A 179 -13.25 1.05 -16.97
C GLU A 179 -14.20 0.83 -15.81
N ILE A 180 -15.15 1.76 -15.60
CA ILE A 180 -16.17 1.63 -14.55
C ILE A 180 -17.06 0.40 -14.81
N LYS A 181 -17.48 0.19 -16.06
CA LYS A 181 -18.30 -0.99 -16.42
C LYS A 181 -17.56 -2.28 -16.12
N ASN A 182 -16.31 -2.40 -16.56
CA ASN A 182 -15.48 -3.58 -16.30
C ASN A 182 -15.26 -3.81 -14.81
N PHE A 183 -15.08 -2.72 -14.03
CA PHE A 183 -14.94 -2.80 -12.58
C PHE A 183 -16.21 -3.36 -11.94
N ILE A 184 -17.39 -2.84 -12.30
CA ILE A 184 -18.68 -3.31 -11.79
C ILE A 184 -18.93 -4.79 -12.15
N GLU A 185 -18.61 -5.19 -13.38
CA GLU A 185 -18.74 -6.59 -13.83
C GLU A 185 -17.82 -7.53 -13.04
N SER A 186 -16.60 -7.09 -12.74
CA SER A 186 -15.63 -7.85 -11.94
C SER A 186 -16.06 -7.92 -10.47
N TYR A 187 -16.52 -6.81 -9.91
CA TYR A 187 -17.05 -6.73 -8.56
C TYR A 187 -18.26 -7.64 -8.37
N SER A 188 -19.21 -7.65 -9.33
CA SER A 188 -20.47 -8.41 -9.20
C SER A 188 -20.26 -9.91 -9.02
N LYS A 189 -19.13 -10.45 -9.48
CA LYS A 189 -18.73 -11.87 -9.26
C LYS A 189 -18.34 -12.14 -7.81
N ASN A 190 -17.98 -11.12 -7.03
CA ASN A 190 -17.47 -11.21 -5.67
C ASN A 190 -18.28 -10.36 -4.67
N LYS A 191 -19.49 -9.93 -5.03
CA LYS A 191 -20.32 -8.98 -4.27
C LYS A 191 -20.64 -9.39 -2.82
N ASN A 192 -20.53 -10.67 -2.50
CA ASN A 192 -20.77 -11.20 -1.15
C ASN A 192 -19.56 -11.09 -0.21
N SER A 193 -18.40 -10.72 -0.72
CA SER A 193 -17.19 -10.53 0.07
C SER A 193 -17.12 -9.10 0.62
N LYS A 194 -16.89 -8.96 1.92
CA LYS A 194 -16.72 -7.66 2.58
C LYS A 194 -15.52 -6.87 2.04
N LEU A 195 -14.43 -7.56 1.66
CA LEU A 195 -13.24 -6.91 1.07
C LEU A 195 -13.60 -6.24 -0.25
N TYR A 196 -14.28 -6.94 -1.14
CA TYR A 196 -14.71 -6.40 -2.43
C TYR A 196 -15.75 -5.28 -2.27
N GLN A 197 -16.63 -5.38 -1.27
CA GLN A 197 -17.61 -4.32 -0.97
C GLN A 197 -16.90 -3.04 -0.52
N ALA A 198 -15.95 -3.12 0.42
CA ALA A 198 -15.19 -1.97 0.91
C ALA A 198 -14.42 -1.27 -0.22
N LEU A 199 -13.72 -2.05 -1.07
CA LEU A 199 -13.03 -1.51 -2.23
C LEU A 199 -13.99 -0.85 -3.21
N ALA A 200 -15.10 -1.54 -3.56
CA ALA A 200 -16.07 -1.04 -4.52
C ALA A 200 -16.74 0.24 -4.04
N ASP A 201 -17.07 0.36 -2.76
CA ASP A 201 -17.66 1.56 -2.19
C ASP A 201 -16.76 2.78 -2.39
N ALA A 202 -15.47 2.68 -2.05
CA ALA A 202 -14.52 3.77 -2.22
C ALA A 202 -14.30 4.13 -3.70
N VAL A 203 -14.09 3.12 -4.57
CA VAL A 203 -13.85 3.35 -6.00
C VAL A 203 -15.08 3.97 -6.68
N MET A 204 -16.29 3.48 -6.36
CA MET A 204 -17.52 4.01 -6.94
C MET A 204 -17.78 5.44 -6.48
N ARG A 205 -17.63 5.75 -5.18
CA ARG A 205 -17.78 7.13 -4.68
C ARG A 205 -16.78 8.08 -5.33
N ALA A 206 -15.52 7.68 -5.44
CA ALA A 206 -14.47 8.51 -6.04
C ALA A 206 -14.68 8.81 -7.53
N ASN A 207 -15.49 8.00 -8.24
CA ASN A 207 -15.73 8.13 -9.68
C ASN A 207 -17.18 8.45 -10.06
N TRP A 208 -18.10 8.57 -9.08
CA TRP A 208 -19.54 8.77 -9.36
C TRP A 208 -19.87 10.18 -9.82
N GLU A 209 -19.14 11.18 -9.35
CA GLU A 209 -19.43 12.59 -9.62
C GLU A 209 -18.80 13.12 -10.91
N LYS A 210 -18.26 12.26 -11.73
CA LYS A 210 -17.67 12.57 -13.05
C LYS A 210 -18.48 11.91 -14.17
#